data_4d04e86e4a0f4e49a877459ff21d3171
#
_entry.id   4d04e86e4a0f4e49a877459ff21d3171
#
_cell.length_a   1.000
_cell.length_b   1.000
_cell.length_c   1.000
_cell.angle_alpha   90.00
_cell.angle_beta   90.00
_cell.angle_gamma   90.00
#
_symmetry.space_group_name_H-M   'P 1'
#
loop_
_entity.id
_entity.type
_entity.pdbx_description
1 polymer ?
#
loop_
_entity_poly.entity_id
_entity_poly.type
_entity_poly.pdbx_seq_one_letter_code
_entity_poly.pdbx_strand_id
1 'polypeptide(L)'
;MDFLGLRTLTVISDTINFVKQNRNIEVNFDQNMNDPKVFKETWQSGNTVGVFQFESQGMTNFMKELKPDTLEDIIAGVSLYRPGPMDQIPRYIKNKLDPAHSEYTHPALEPILNVTYGCMVYQEQVMQIVRDLAGYSLGRADLVRRAMGKKKLDVMAKEREYFIHGQTDEQGNILIPGCVRNGIDEQSANKIFDEMAEFAKYAFNKSHAAAYAVVAYRTAYLKTYYPAEFMAATLNSFLGNLDKIPEYIAECKRLNIEILKPSINKSFTKFTVNENKIRFGLRKRKKCWNICNWGNS
;
A
#
# COMPACT_ATOMS: atom_id res chain seq x y z
N MET A 1 21.03 13.41 -9.84
CA MET A 1 20.17 12.23 -9.73
C MET A 1 20.38 11.64 -8.36
N ASP A 2 19.35 11.58 -7.51
CA ASP A 2 19.48 11.10 -6.13
C ASP A 2 19.16 9.61 -6.09
N PHE A 3 20.05 8.82 -5.50
CA PHE A 3 19.84 7.40 -5.26
C PHE A 3 19.31 7.23 -3.83
N LEU A 4 18.01 6.98 -3.70
CA LEU A 4 17.38 6.71 -2.41
C LEU A 4 17.32 5.20 -2.19
N GLY A 5 17.98 4.75 -1.12
CA GLY A 5 17.94 3.35 -0.69
C GLY A 5 16.68 3.06 0.15
N LEU A 6 16.09 1.91 -0.05
CA LEU A 6 15.01 1.39 0.77
C LEU A 6 15.54 0.28 1.68
N ARG A 7 15.65 0.55 2.99
CA ARG A 7 16.16 -0.39 4.00
C ARG A 7 15.42 -1.74 3.97
N THR A 8 14.13 -1.72 3.72
CA THR A 8 13.29 -2.92 3.67
C THR A 8 13.75 -3.93 2.63
N LEU A 9 14.31 -3.49 1.50
CA LEU A 9 14.86 -4.42 0.49
C LEU A 9 16.05 -5.21 1.04
N THR A 10 16.88 -4.58 1.88
CA THR A 10 17.97 -5.27 2.59
C THR A 10 17.41 -6.28 3.61
N VAL A 11 16.36 -5.92 4.35
CA VAL A 11 15.69 -6.85 5.28
C VAL A 11 15.15 -8.07 4.53
N ILE A 12 14.50 -7.88 3.39
CA ILE A 12 14.01 -8.99 2.55
C ILE A 12 15.17 -9.88 2.11
N SER A 13 16.24 -9.29 1.56
CA SER A 13 17.42 -10.03 1.10
C SER A 13 18.11 -10.80 2.23
N ASP A 14 18.33 -10.16 3.38
CA ASP A 14 18.96 -10.80 4.54
C ASP A 14 18.08 -11.93 5.09
N THR A 15 16.76 -11.77 5.10
CA THR A 15 15.80 -12.82 5.50
C THR A 15 15.90 -14.03 4.58
N ILE A 16 15.89 -13.82 3.26
CA ILE A 16 16.02 -14.90 2.26
C ILE A 16 17.35 -15.67 2.48
N ASN A 17 18.44 -14.94 2.72
CA ASN A 17 19.73 -15.53 3.00
C ASN A 17 19.71 -16.37 4.29
N PHE A 18 19.09 -15.88 5.37
CA PHE A 18 18.92 -16.67 6.59
C PHE A 18 18.07 -17.93 6.36
N VAL A 19 16.98 -17.84 5.62
CA VAL A 19 16.15 -18.98 5.28
C VAL A 19 16.95 -20.03 4.49
N LYS A 20 17.70 -19.59 3.48
CA LYS A 20 18.57 -20.48 2.70
C LYS A 20 19.62 -21.15 3.57
N GLN A 21 20.30 -20.41 4.46
CA GLN A 21 21.35 -20.92 5.34
C GLN A 21 20.81 -21.87 6.40
N ASN A 22 19.66 -21.58 7.01
CA ASN A 22 19.15 -22.34 8.16
C ASN A 22 18.23 -23.48 7.77
N ARG A 23 17.49 -23.36 6.65
CA ARG A 23 16.47 -24.32 6.25
C ARG A 23 16.75 -24.98 4.90
N ASN A 24 17.75 -24.52 4.15
CA ASN A 24 18.06 -24.94 2.79
C ASN A 24 16.86 -24.82 1.83
N ILE A 25 16.05 -23.73 2.01
CA ILE A 25 14.87 -23.43 1.22
C ILE A 25 15.17 -22.20 0.35
N GLU A 26 14.78 -22.25 -0.91
CA GLU A 26 14.72 -21.08 -1.80
C GLU A 26 13.34 -20.44 -1.69
N VAL A 27 13.30 -19.19 -1.23
CA VAL A 27 12.04 -18.44 -1.11
C VAL A 27 11.63 -17.94 -2.49
N ASN A 28 10.46 -18.35 -2.95
CA ASN A 28 9.85 -17.87 -4.19
C ASN A 28 8.57 -17.08 -3.88
N PHE A 29 8.53 -15.80 -4.30
CA PHE A 29 7.37 -14.93 -4.11
C PHE A 29 6.42 -14.90 -5.32
N ASP A 30 6.82 -15.50 -6.46
CA ASP A 30 6.23 -15.13 -7.75
C ASP A 30 4.90 -15.79 -8.05
N GLN A 31 4.53 -16.82 -7.33
CA GLN A 31 3.42 -17.65 -7.78
C GLN A 31 2.04 -17.20 -7.34
N ASN A 32 1.86 -16.35 -6.35
CA ASN A 32 0.53 -15.84 -6.02
C ASN A 32 0.56 -14.87 -4.82
N MET A 33 0.67 -13.58 -5.07
CA MET A 33 0.63 -12.56 -4.00
C MET A 33 -0.76 -12.42 -3.35
N ASN A 34 -1.56 -13.48 -3.36
CA ASN A 34 -2.89 -13.57 -2.75
C ASN A 34 -3.00 -14.78 -1.81
N ASP A 35 -1.93 -15.16 -1.11
CA ASP A 35 -1.95 -16.24 -0.14
C ASP A 35 -2.87 -15.89 1.07
N PRO A 36 -3.99 -16.63 1.27
CA PRO A 36 -4.95 -16.32 2.32
C PRO A 36 -4.36 -16.36 3.74
N LYS A 37 -3.34 -17.21 3.97
CA LYS A 37 -2.66 -17.30 5.26
C LYS A 37 -1.94 -16.00 5.58
N VAL A 38 -1.25 -15.41 4.61
CA VAL A 38 -0.53 -14.14 4.78
C VAL A 38 -1.51 -13.03 5.13
N PHE A 39 -2.64 -12.92 4.42
CA PHE A 39 -3.66 -11.91 4.73
C PHE A 39 -4.25 -12.09 6.12
N LYS A 40 -4.65 -13.32 6.46
CA LYS A 40 -5.29 -13.64 7.73
C LYS A 40 -4.36 -13.43 8.92
N GLU A 41 -3.14 -13.96 8.85
CA GLU A 41 -2.21 -13.97 9.97
C GLU A 41 -1.44 -12.64 10.15
N THR A 42 -1.38 -11.80 9.13
CA THR A 42 -0.69 -10.51 9.19
C THR A 42 -1.64 -9.34 9.28
N TRP A 43 -2.36 -9.03 8.19
CA TRP A 43 -3.17 -7.79 8.16
C TRP A 43 -4.48 -7.89 8.91
N GLN A 44 -5.26 -8.97 8.71
CA GLN A 44 -6.56 -9.14 9.37
C GLN A 44 -6.41 -9.33 10.88
N SER A 45 -5.32 -9.98 11.33
CA SER A 45 -5.02 -10.16 12.75
C SER A 45 -4.38 -8.92 13.40
N GLY A 46 -3.83 -8.00 12.60
CA GLY A 46 -3.07 -6.85 13.08
C GLY A 46 -1.61 -7.15 13.44
N ASN A 47 -1.05 -8.26 12.97
CA ASN A 47 0.36 -8.62 13.18
C ASN A 47 1.29 -7.85 12.22
N THR A 48 1.20 -6.53 12.18
CA THR A 48 1.84 -5.69 11.16
C THR A 48 3.18 -5.09 11.59
N VAL A 49 3.67 -5.32 12.80
CA VAL A 49 5.01 -4.87 13.24
C VAL A 49 6.08 -5.46 12.30
N GLY A 50 6.94 -4.62 11.76
CA GLY A 50 7.96 -4.98 10.76
C GLY A 50 7.43 -5.09 9.33
N VAL A 51 6.12 -5.05 9.11
CA VAL A 51 5.54 -5.08 7.76
C VAL A 51 5.63 -3.70 7.13
N PHE A 52 6.31 -3.60 6.01
CA PHE A 52 6.56 -2.35 5.31
C PHE A 52 5.28 -1.54 5.08
N GLN A 53 5.29 -0.26 5.45
CA GLN A 53 4.17 0.69 5.37
C GLN A 53 2.98 0.43 6.31
N PHE A 54 2.94 -0.69 7.04
CA PHE A 54 1.76 -1.09 7.83
C PHE A 54 2.00 -1.12 9.33
N GLU A 55 3.14 -0.61 9.84
CA GLU A 55 3.52 -0.71 11.24
C GLU A 55 2.77 0.25 12.18
N SER A 56 2.23 1.39 11.67
CA SER A 56 1.57 2.35 12.55
C SER A 56 0.24 1.79 13.10
N GLN A 57 -0.08 2.13 14.35
CA GLN A 57 -1.30 1.66 15.02
C GLN A 57 -2.58 1.98 14.21
N GLY A 58 -2.65 3.18 13.63
CA GLY A 58 -3.79 3.59 12.81
C GLY A 58 -3.93 2.74 11.54
N MET A 59 -2.81 2.47 10.84
CA MET A 59 -2.81 1.58 9.68
C MET A 59 -3.17 0.14 10.06
N THR A 60 -2.66 -0.35 11.19
CA THR A 60 -3.01 -1.67 11.72
C THR A 60 -4.51 -1.79 11.98
N ASN A 61 -5.12 -0.78 12.63
CA ASN A 61 -6.55 -0.78 12.91
C ASN A 61 -7.36 -0.73 11.60
N PHE A 62 -6.95 0.13 10.66
CA PHE A 62 -7.59 0.18 9.35
C PHE A 62 -7.56 -1.18 8.63
N MET A 63 -6.44 -1.89 8.64
CA MET A 63 -6.35 -3.22 8.00
C MET A 63 -7.24 -4.27 8.70
N LYS A 64 -7.37 -4.21 10.01
CA LYS A 64 -8.27 -5.11 10.77
C LYS A 64 -9.74 -4.89 10.40
N GLU A 65 -10.14 -3.65 10.17
CA GLU A 65 -11.50 -3.29 9.74
C GLU A 65 -11.73 -3.63 8.26
N LEU A 66 -10.77 -3.33 7.40
CA LEU A 66 -10.81 -3.60 5.95
C LEU A 66 -10.86 -5.09 5.64
N LYS A 67 -10.22 -5.93 6.48
CA LYS A 67 -10.06 -7.38 6.24
C LYS A 67 -9.58 -7.71 4.83
N PRO A 68 -8.41 -7.20 4.42
CA PRO A 68 -7.90 -7.41 3.08
C PRO A 68 -7.72 -8.90 2.78
N ASP A 69 -8.04 -9.32 1.57
CA ASP A 69 -7.91 -10.69 1.07
C ASP A 69 -7.25 -10.78 -0.31
N THR A 70 -6.97 -9.62 -0.90
CA THR A 70 -6.29 -9.49 -2.20
C THR A 70 -5.15 -8.46 -2.14
N LEU A 71 -4.21 -8.57 -3.10
CA LEU A 71 -3.17 -7.56 -3.26
C LEU A 71 -3.77 -6.18 -3.61
N GLU A 72 -4.89 -6.15 -4.35
CA GLU A 72 -5.59 -4.88 -4.68
C GLU A 72 -6.05 -4.14 -3.42
N ASP A 73 -6.49 -4.84 -2.38
CA ASP A 73 -6.84 -4.22 -1.10
C ASP A 73 -5.64 -3.58 -0.41
N ILE A 74 -4.47 -4.21 -0.52
CA ILE A 74 -3.22 -3.64 0.02
C ILE A 74 -2.82 -2.39 -0.77
N ILE A 75 -2.96 -2.42 -2.11
CA ILE A 75 -2.72 -1.26 -2.97
C ILE A 75 -3.66 -0.10 -2.60
N ALA A 76 -4.95 -0.40 -2.42
CA ALA A 76 -5.93 0.58 -1.95
C ALA A 76 -5.60 1.10 -0.55
N GLY A 77 -5.20 0.22 0.37
CA GLY A 77 -4.81 0.57 1.73
C GLY A 77 -3.66 1.57 1.77
N VAL A 78 -2.59 1.33 0.99
CA VAL A 78 -1.46 2.26 0.84
C VAL A 78 -1.93 3.62 0.28
N SER A 79 -2.92 3.60 -0.61
CA SER A 79 -3.41 4.80 -1.29
C SER A 79 -4.36 5.64 -0.43
N LEU A 80 -5.21 4.98 0.37
CA LEU A 80 -6.25 5.62 1.17
C LEU A 80 -5.74 6.16 2.50
N TYR A 81 -4.77 5.49 3.15
CA TYR A 81 -4.32 5.87 4.48
C TYR A 81 -3.36 7.08 4.45
N ARG A 82 -3.91 8.24 4.11
CA ARG A 82 -3.20 9.54 4.01
C ARG A 82 -4.18 10.68 4.30
N PRO A 83 -3.70 11.83 4.80
CA PRO A 83 -4.54 13.01 4.96
C PRO A 83 -5.28 13.35 3.65
N GLY A 84 -6.59 13.50 3.72
CA GLY A 84 -7.49 13.73 2.59
C GLY A 84 -8.25 12.47 2.18
N PRO A 85 -7.62 11.45 1.56
CA PRO A 85 -8.32 10.22 1.17
C PRO A 85 -8.86 9.39 2.34
N MET A 86 -8.33 9.57 3.55
CA MET A 86 -8.79 8.86 4.75
C MET A 86 -10.29 9.00 5.01
N ASP A 87 -10.90 10.10 4.61
CA ASP A 87 -12.35 10.33 4.76
C ASP A 87 -13.19 9.36 3.91
N GLN A 88 -12.59 8.74 2.89
CA GLN A 88 -13.24 7.72 2.05
C GLN A 88 -13.16 6.30 2.63
N ILE A 89 -12.33 6.07 3.64
CA ILE A 89 -12.11 4.73 4.23
C ILE A 89 -13.41 4.09 4.71
N PRO A 90 -14.31 4.77 5.45
CA PRO A 90 -15.55 4.17 5.91
C PRO A 90 -16.45 3.70 4.74
N ARG A 91 -16.54 4.50 3.66
CA ARG A 91 -17.29 4.15 2.46
C ARG A 91 -16.65 2.94 1.75
N TYR A 92 -15.34 2.96 1.60
CA TYR A 92 -14.58 1.87 0.98
C TYR A 92 -14.79 0.55 1.72
N ILE A 93 -14.69 0.54 3.06
CA ILE A 93 -14.90 -0.66 3.89
C ILE A 93 -16.34 -1.15 3.76
N LYS A 94 -17.33 -0.25 3.88
CA LYS A 94 -18.74 -0.59 3.74
C LYS A 94 -19.01 -1.29 2.40
N ASN A 95 -18.54 -0.71 1.31
CA ASN A 95 -18.77 -1.23 -0.03
C ASN A 95 -17.97 -2.53 -0.29
N LYS A 96 -16.78 -2.68 0.26
CA LYS A 96 -16.03 -3.96 0.19
C LYS A 96 -16.79 -5.09 0.90
N LEU A 97 -17.40 -4.83 2.05
CA LEU A 97 -18.15 -5.84 2.80
C LEU A 97 -19.48 -6.21 2.13
N ASP A 98 -20.03 -5.31 1.33
CA ASP A 98 -21.27 -5.51 0.57
C ASP A 98 -21.14 -4.93 -0.85
N PRO A 99 -20.36 -5.59 -1.73
CA PRO A 99 -20.10 -5.08 -3.08
C PRO A 99 -21.36 -4.95 -3.96
N ALA A 100 -22.36 -5.78 -3.71
CA ALA A 100 -23.60 -5.77 -4.48
C ALA A 100 -24.44 -4.47 -4.30
N HIS A 101 -24.22 -3.77 -3.19
CA HIS A 101 -24.89 -2.49 -2.90
C HIS A 101 -23.94 -1.28 -3.08
N SER A 102 -22.86 -1.45 -3.84
CA SER A 102 -22.01 -0.32 -4.20
C SER A 102 -22.76 0.63 -5.13
N GLU A 103 -22.92 1.87 -4.69
CA GLU A 103 -23.62 2.90 -5.46
C GLU A 103 -22.63 3.59 -6.42
N TYR A 104 -23.04 3.70 -7.69
CA TYR A 104 -22.35 4.44 -8.74
C TYR A 104 -23.21 5.63 -9.18
N THR A 105 -22.60 6.79 -9.36
CA THR A 105 -23.31 7.99 -9.88
C THR A 105 -23.92 7.75 -11.25
N HIS A 106 -23.28 6.89 -12.05
CA HIS A 106 -23.82 6.41 -13.33
C HIS A 106 -23.30 4.99 -13.61
N PRO A 107 -24.09 4.07 -14.23
CA PRO A 107 -23.65 2.69 -14.50
C PRO A 107 -22.34 2.58 -15.31
N ALA A 108 -22.06 3.55 -16.19
CA ALA A 108 -20.82 3.59 -16.97
C ALA A 108 -19.53 3.69 -16.09
N LEU A 109 -19.65 4.04 -14.80
CA LEU A 109 -18.52 4.07 -13.86
C LEU A 109 -18.17 2.68 -13.31
N GLU A 110 -19.10 1.74 -13.33
CA GLU A 110 -18.89 0.41 -12.75
C GLU A 110 -17.66 -0.31 -13.31
N PRO A 111 -17.42 -0.39 -14.63
CA PRO A 111 -16.22 -1.06 -15.18
C PRO A 111 -14.91 -0.44 -14.71
N ILE A 112 -14.92 0.85 -14.31
CA ILE A 112 -13.73 1.60 -13.88
C ILE A 112 -13.53 1.51 -12.36
N LEU A 113 -14.63 1.56 -11.61
CA LEU A 113 -14.60 1.69 -10.15
C LEU A 113 -14.92 0.39 -9.39
N ASN A 114 -15.30 -0.70 -10.07
CA ASN A 114 -15.63 -1.97 -9.41
C ASN A 114 -14.42 -2.53 -8.61
N VAL A 115 -13.20 -2.36 -9.11
CA VAL A 115 -11.96 -2.80 -8.43
C VAL A 115 -11.69 -2.05 -7.12
N THR A 116 -12.37 -0.94 -6.91
CA THR A 116 -12.30 -0.10 -5.72
C THR A 116 -13.67 0.12 -5.08
N TYR A 117 -14.59 -0.81 -5.33
CA TYR A 117 -15.92 -0.86 -4.73
C TYR A 117 -16.70 0.47 -4.87
N GLY A 118 -16.65 1.07 -6.06
CA GLY A 118 -17.34 2.34 -6.35
C GLY A 118 -16.65 3.60 -5.83
N CYS A 119 -15.47 3.49 -5.24
CA CYS A 119 -14.70 4.63 -4.75
C CYS A 119 -13.63 5.05 -5.76
N MET A 120 -13.45 6.35 -5.99
CA MET A 120 -12.26 6.84 -6.69
C MET A 120 -11.07 6.81 -5.73
N VAL A 121 -9.98 6.14 -6.13
CA VAL A 121 -8.76 5.98 -5.34
C VAL A 121 -7.52 6.39 -6.12
N TYR A 122 -7.52 6.16 -7.44
CA TYR A 122 -6.34 6.30 -8.28
C TYR A 122 -6.47 7.41 -9.31
N GLN A 123 -5.34 8.08 -9.61
CA GLN A 123 -5.23 9.06 -10.69
C GLN A 123 -5.65 8.47 -12.04
N GLU A 124 -5.31 7.20 -12.25
CA GLU A 124 -5.61 6.44 -13.45
C GLU A 124 -7.13 6.30 -13.66
N GLN A 125 -7.92 6.20 -12.58
CA GLN A 125 -9.39 6.13 -12.68
C GLN A 125 -9.97 7.44 -13.19
N VAL A 126 -9.47 8.60 -12.75
CA VAL A 126 -9.89 9.90 -13.29
C VAL A 126 -9.59 9.97 -14.80
N MET A 127 -8.42 9.51 -15.23
CA MET A 127 -8.06 9.49 -16.65
C MET A 127 -8.95 8.54 -17.46
N GLN A 128 -9.30 7.37 -16.89
CA GLN A 128 -10.22 6.42 -17.53
C GLN A 128 -11.62 7.01 -17.64
N ILE A 129 -12.14 7.65 -16.60
CA ILE A 129 -13.47 8.27 -16.61
C ILE A 129 -13.58 9.30 -17.73
N VAL A 130 -12.66 10.25 -17.85
CA VAL A 130 -12.74 11.25 -18.93
C VAL A 130 -12.55 10.65 -20.31
N ARG A 131 -11.74 9.61 -20.45
CA ARG A 131 -11.55 8.88 -21.70
C ARG A 131 -12.80 8.10 -22.10
N ASP A 132 -13.31 7.28 -21.21
CA ASP A 132 -14.33 6.27 -21.54
C ASP A 132 -15.72 6.88 -21.56
N LEU A 133 -16.01 7.89 -20.73
CA LEU A 133 -17.32 8.54 -20.70
C LEU A 133 -17.43 9.70 -21.70
N ALA A 134 -16.37 10.48 -21.88
CA ALA A 134 -16.43 11.69 -22.72
C ALA A 134 -15.59 11.60 -24.02
N GLY A 135 -14.83 10.52 -24.23
CA GLY A 135 -14.08 10.28 -25.47
C GLY A 135 -12.77 11.06 -25.57
N TYR A 136 -12.13 11.38 -24.45
CA TYR A 136 -10.81 12.04 -24.43
C TYR A 136 -9.70 11.11 -24.90
N SER A 137 -8.68 11.68 -25.54
CA SER A 137 -7.41 10.97 -25.73
C SER A 137 -6.67 10.82 -24.38
N LEU A 138 -5.81 9.80 -24.25
CA LEU A 138 -5.02 9.59 -23.03
C LEU A 138 -4.16 10.79 -22.67
N GLY A 139 -3.53 11.44 -23.66
CA GLY A 139 -2.69 12.63 -23.42
C GLY A 139 -3.50 13.79 -22.86
N ARG A 140 -4.72 14.02 -23.38
CA ARG A 140 -5.61 15.06 -22.85
C ARG A 140 -6.19 14.70 -21.49
N ALA A 141 -6.53 13.44 -21.25
CA ALA A 141 -6.98 12.96 -19.95
C ALA A 141 -5.94 13.25 -18.83
N ASP A 142 -4.64 13.10 -19.12
CA ASP A 142 -3.59 13.47 -18.18
C ASP A 142 -3.51 14.99 -17.93
N LEU A 143 -3.73 15.80 -18.96
CA LEU A 143 -3.79 17.27 -18.79
C LEU A 143 -4.96 17.68 -17.89
N VAL A 144 -6.14 17.09 -18.08
CA VAL A 144 -7.33 17.33 -17.22
C VAL A 144 -7.04 16.94 -15.78
N ARG A 145 -6.53 15.74 -15.54
CA ARG A 145 -6.13 15.27 -14.21
C ARG A 145 -5.14 16.25 -13.53
N ARG A 146 -4.12 16.71 -14.26
CA ARG A 146 -3.14 17.68 -13.73
C ARG A 146 -3.78 19.03 -13.44
N ALA A 147 -4.71 19.51 -14.27
CA ALA A 147 -5.42 20.76 -14.05
C ALA A 147 -6.28 20.70 -12.79
N MET A 148 -7.02 19.61 -12.60
CA MET A 148 -7.81 19.35 -11.40
C MET A 148 -6.93 19.34 -10.14
N GLY A 149 -5.83 18.59 -10.14
CA GLY A 149 -4.91 18.50 -9.01
C GLY A 149 -4.23 19.83 -8.65
N LYS A 150 -4.02 20.71 -9.65
CA LYS A 150 -3.44 22.07 -9.46
C LYS A 150 -4.48 23.15 -9.23
N LYS A 151 -5.77 22.83 -9.19
CA LYS A 151 -6.91 23.75 -9.00
C LYS A 151 -6.90 24.94 -9.98
N LYS A 152 -6.59 24.69 -11.25
CA LYS A 152 -6.64 25.71 -12.30
C LYS A 152 -8.10 25.95 -12.72
N LEU A 153 -8.80 26.85 -12.03
CA LEU A 153 -10.25 27.06 -12.15
C LEU A 153 -10.70 27.40 -13.57
N ASP A 154 -9.95 28.25 -14.25
CA ASP A 154 -10.19 28.63 -15.66
C ASP A 154 -10.13 27.44 -16.63
N VAL A 155 -9.13 26.58 -16.45
CA VAL A 155 -8.99 25.35 -17.23
C VAL A 155 -10.09 24.36 -16.87
N MET A 156 -10.38 24.20 -15.58
CA MET A 156 -11.41 23.26 -15.10
C MET A 156 -12.82 23.66 -15.61
N ALA A 157 -13.14 24.94 -15.67
CA ALA A 157 -14.43 25.38 -16.22
C ALA A 157 -14.60 25.00 -17.70
N LYS A 158 -13.55 25.19 -18.51
CA LYS A 158 -13.54 24.78 -19.93
C LYS A 158 -13.59 23.25 -20.10
N GLU A 159 -12.81 22.54 -19.31
CA GLU A 159 -12.78 21.07 -19.38
C GLU A 159 -14.08 20.43 -18.89
N ARG A 160 -14.81 21.08 -17.94
CA ARG A 160 -16.18 20.67 -17.57
C ARG A 160 -17.11 20.73 -18.77
N GLU A 161 -17.11 21.87 -19.48
CA GLU A 161 -17.94 22.06 -20.66
C GLU A 161 -17.64 20.99 -21.73
N TYR A 162 -16.35 20.75 -22.01
CA TYR A 162 -15.94 19.73 -22.96
C TYR A 162 -16.26 18.30 -22.49
N PHE A 163 -16.14 18.03 -21.21
CA PHE A 163 -16.50 16.73 -20.65
C PHE A 163 -17.99 16.44 -20.81
N ILE A 164 -18.83 17.44 -20.60
CA ILE A 164 -20.29 17.28 -20.67
C ILE A 164 -20.78 17.33 -22.13
N HIS A 165 -20.51 18.41 -22.84
CA HIS A 165 -21.09 18.70 -24.14
C HIS A 165 -20.18 18.39 -25.33
N GLY A 166 -18.90 18.14 -25.06
CA GLY A 166 -17.91 17.87 -26.11
C GLY A 166 -17.25 19.13 -26.66
N GLN A 167 -16.35 18.92 -27.60
CA GLN A 167 -15.63 19.97 -28.32
C GLN A 167 -15.62 19.66 -29.81
N THR A 168 -15.88 20.68 -30.64
CA THR A 168 -15.71 20.64 -32.10
C THR A 168 -14.64 21.64 -32.54
N ASP A 169 -14.02 21.41 -33.69
CA ASP A 169 -13.17 22.38 -34.35
C ASP A 169 -14.01 23.42 -35.14
N GLU A 170 -13.33 24.40 -35.77
CA GLU A 170 -13.96 25.43 -36.58
C GLU A 170 -14.67 24.87 -37.84
N GLN A 171 -14.34 23.64 -38.24
CA GLN A 171 -14.91 22.96 -39.39
C GLN A 171 -16.11 22.05 -39.01
N GLY A 172 -16.44 21.95 -37.71
CA GLY A 172 -17.49 21.13 -37.15
C GLY A 172 -17.12 19.68 -36.88
N ASN A 173 -15.81 19.31 -37.02
CA ASN A 173 -15.36 17.96 -36.69
C ASN A 173 -15.33 17.79 -35.18
N ILE A 174 -15.72 16.63 -34.70
CA ILE A 174 -15.78 16.28 -33.28
C ILE A 174 -14.35 15.99 -32.79
N LEU A 175 -13.83 16.84 -31.92
CA LEU A 175 -12.57 16.64 -31.22
C LEU A 175 -12.73 15.82 -29.94
N ILE A 176 -13.82 16.07 -29.21
CA ILE A 176 -14.26 15.35 -28.00
C ILE A 176 -15.76 15.15 -28.12
N PRO A 177 -16.25 13.90 -28.05
CA PRO A 177 -17.70 13.64 -28.09
C PRO A 177 -18.47 14.29 -26.94
N GLY A 178 -17.92 14.20 -25.71
CA GLY A 178 -18.61 14.58 -24.48
C GLY A 178 -19.59 13.51 -23.97
N CYS A 179 -19.92 13.59 -22.69
CA CYS A 179 -20.79 12.62 -22.03
C CYS A 179 -22.20 12.58 -22.64
N VAL A 180 -22.79 13.73 -22.95
CA VAL A 180 -24.18 13.80 -23.49
C VAL A 180 -24.29 13.08 -24.79
N ARG A 181 -23.34 13.23 -25.73
CA ARG A 181 -23.35 12.47 -27.00
C ARG A 181 -23.13 10.97 -26.80
N ASN A 182 -22.47 10.59 -25.72
CA ASN A 182 -22.24 9.19 -25.36
C ASN A 182 -23.40 8.59 -24.53
N GLY A 183 -24.55 9.33 -24.40
CA GLY A 183 -25.75 8.83 -23.75
C GLY A 183 -25.81 8.98 -22.24
N ILE A 184 -24.91 9.79 -21.65
CA ILE A 184 -24.94 10.12 -20.23
C ILE A 184 -25.64 11.46 -20.07
N ASP A 185 -26.64 11.51 -19.21
CA ASP A 185 -27.38 12.75 -18.97
C ASP A 185 -26.51 13.84 -18.34
N GLU A 186 -26.87 15.10 -18.61
CA GLU A 186 -26.09 16.26 -18.19
C GLU A 186 -25.96 16.38 -16.67
N GLN A 187 -27.00 16.01 -15.91
CA GLN A 187 -26.98 16.04 -14.45
C GLN A 187 -25.96 15.06 -13.89
N SER A 188 -25.98 13.81 -14.38
CA SER A 188 -25.00 12.79 -14.01
C SER A 188 -23.58 13.18 -14.42
N ALA A 189 -23.39 13.73 -15.63
CA ALA A 189 -22.10 14.18 -16.11
C ALA A 189 -21.50 15.30 -15.22
N ASN A 190 -22.31 16.27 -14.83
CA ASN A 190 -21.92 17.34 -13.89
C ASN A 190 -21.49 16.75 -12.54
N LYS A 191 -22.30 15.86 -11.97
CA LYS A 191 -21.99 15.21 -10.68
C LYS A 191 -20.71 14.42 -10.73
N ILE A 192 -20.48 13.64 -11.81
CA ILE A 192 -19.24 12.89 -12.01
C ILE A 192 -18.03 13.84 -12.09
N PHE A 193 -18.17 14.97 -12.81
CA PHE A 193 -17.09 15.94 -12.90
C PHE A 193 -16.75 16.58 -11.54
N ASP A 194 -17.76 16.87 -10.72
CA ASP A 194 -17.57 17.39 -9.36
C ASP A 194 -16.85 16.38 -8.46
N GLU A 195 -17.27 15.12 -8.50
CA GLU A 195 -16.63 14.03 -7.76
C GLU A 195 -15.15 13.85 -8.17
N MET A 196 -14.86 13.89 -9.48
CA MET A 196 -13.49 13.84 -9.99
C MET A 196 -12.67 15.03 -9.55
N ALA A 197 -13.22 16.26 -9.60
CA ALA A 197 -12.52 17.48 -9.25
C ALA A 197 -12.19 17.54 -7.75
N GLU A 198 -13.08 17.04 -6.91
CA GLU A 198 -12.83 16.92 -5.47
C GLU A 198 -11.77 15.85 -5.19
N PHE A 199 -11.91 14.69 -5.78
CA PHE A 199 -10.98 13.57 -5.59
C PHE A 199 -9.58 13.86 -6.14
N ALA A 200 -9.44 14.53 -7.29
CA ALA A 200 -8.16 14.78 -7.95
C ALA A 200 -7.16 15.58 -7.08
N LYS A 201 -7.65 16.26 -6.03
CA LYS A 201 -6.80 16.95 -5.03
C LYS A 201 -5.94 15.97 -4.23
N TYR A 202 -6.38 14.71 -4.12
CA TYR A 202 -5.81 13.68 -3.26
C TYR A 202 -5.49 12.38 -4.00
N ALA A 203 -5.79 12.33 -5.30
CA ALA A 203 -5.61 11.16 -6.15
C ALA A 203 -4.19 10.58 -6.09
N PHE A 204 -4.06 9.27 -5.91
CA PHE A 204 -2.78 8.61 -5.81
C PHE A 204 -2.41 7.86 -7.11
N ASN A 205 -1.12 7.80 -7.42
CA ASN A 205 -0.64 7.02 -8.54
C ASN A 205 -0.70 5.52 -8.20
N LYS A 206 -1.49 4.75 -8.95
CA LYS A 206 -1.68 3.31 -8.72
C LYS A 206 -0.37 2.54 -8.86
N SER A 207 0.47 2.89 -9.83
CA SER A 207 1.74 2.20 -10.07
C SER A 207 2.70 2.31 -8.89
N HIS A 208 2.76 3.49 -8.25
CA HIS A 208 3.53 3.68 -7.03
C HIS A 208 2.96 2.85 -5.87
N ALA A 209 1.64 2.91 -5.65
CA ALA A 209 0.99 2.12 -4.61
C ALA A 209 1.19 0.61 -4.81
N ALA A 210 1.10 0.12 -6.05
CA ALA A 210 1.32 -1.27 -6.39
C ALA A 210 2.76 -1.72 -6.08
N ALA A 211 3.76 -0.91 -6.45
CA ALA A 211 5.15 -1.22 -6.14
C ALA A 211 5.39 -1.35 -4.62
N TYR A 212 4.80 -0.45 -3.82
CA TYR A 212 4.90 -0.48 -2.36
C TYR A 212 4.10 -1.63 -1.76
N ALA A 213 2.93 -1.96 -2.30
CA ALA A 213 2.13 -3.11 -1.88
C ALA A 213 2.85 -4.43 -2.10
N VAL A 214 3.58 -4.59 -3.21
CA VAL A 214 4.44 -5.76 -3.47
C VAL A 214 5.52 -5.90 -2.41
N VAL A 215 6.21 -4.82 -2.04
CA VAL A 215 7.22 -4.83 -0.97
C VAL A 215 6.57 -5.17 0.37
N ALA A 216 5.41 -4.59 0.67
CA ALA A 216 4.65 -4.89 1.88
C ALA A 216 4.25 -6.36 1.94
N TYR A 217 3.73 -6.91 0.85
CA TYR A 217 3.35 -8.32 0.76
C TYR A 217 4.55 -9.25 1.01
N ARG A 218 5.70 -8.97 0.40
CA ARG A 218 6.93 -9.76 0.61
C ARG A 218 7.36 -9.75 2.07
N THR A 219 7.28 -8.60 2.75
CA THR A 219 7.61 -8.53 4.19
C THR A 219 6.59 -9.28 5.05
N ALA A 220 5.31 -9.21 4.73
CA ALA A 220 4.26 -9.96 5.41
C ALA A 220 4.41 -11.47 5.20
N TYR A 221 4.69 -11.90 3.97
CA TYR A 221 4.96 -13.30 3.64
C TYR A 221 6.14 -13.85 4.44
N LEU A 222 7.27 -13.14 4.46
CA LEU A 222 8.46 -13.55 5.22
C LEU A 222 8.16 -13.60 6.71
N LYS A 223 7.41 -12.66 7.25
CA LYS A 223 7.00 -12.68 8.66
C LYS A 223 6.10 -13.86 8.98
N THR A 224 5.17 -14.22 8.07
CA THR A 224 4.22 -15.32 8.28
C THR A 224 4.91 -16.69 8.24
N TYR A 225 5.82 -16.91 7.29
CA TYR A 225 6.43 -18.22 7.07
C TYR A 225 7.79 -18.41 7.72
N TYR A 226 8.54 -17.32 7.91
CA TYR A 226 9.91 -17.31 8.41
C TYR A 226 10.11 -16.24 9.51
N PRO A 227 9.28 -16.25 10.57
CA PRO A 227 9.23 -15.16 11.54
C PRO A 227 10.57 -14.92 12.25
N ALA A 228 11.33 -15.97 12.59
CA ALA A 228 12.63 -15.82 13.28
C ALA A 228 13.67 -15.17 12.36
N GLU A 229 13.77 -15.63 11.11
CA GLU A 229 14.69 -15.11 10.11
C GLU A 229 14.34 -13.65 9.77
N PHE A 230 13.05 -13.34 9.60
CA PHE A 230 12.56 -12.00 9.33
C PHE A 230 12.85 -11.03 10.49
N MET A 231 12.58 -11.44 11.73
CA MET A 231 12.83 -10.61 12.90
C MET A 231 14.33 -10.40 13.14
N ALA A 232 15.18 -11.40 12.90
CA ALA A 232 16.64 -11.25 12.99
C ALA A 232 17.18 -10.26 11.95
N ALA A 233 16.72 -10.34 10.70
CA ALA A 233 17.07 -9.39 9.65
C ALA A 233 16.59 -7.98 9.98
N THR A 234 15.37 -7.84 10.50
CA THR A 234 14.81 -6.57 10.95
C THR A 234 15.65 -5.97 12.08
N LEU A 235 15.96 -6.73 13.14
CA LEU A 235 16.84 -6.29 14.24
C LEU A 235 18.22 -5.86 13.72
N ASN A 236 18.80 -6.59 12.78
CA ASN A 236 20.06 -6.23 12.14
C ASN A 236 19.99 -4.89 11.39
N SER A 237 18.88 -4.59 10.75
CA SER A 237 18.70 -3.33 10.04
C SER A 237 18.65 -2.11 10.97
N PHE A 238 18.34 -2.33 12.26
CA PHE A 238 18.25 -1.30 13.29
C PHE A 238 19.45 -1.24 14.25
N LEU A 239 20.53 -1.99 13.99
CA LEU A 239 21.75 -1.92 14.82
C LEU A 239 22.37 -0.51 14.90
N GLY A 240 22.00 0.40 14.00
CA GLY A 240 22.36 1.82 14.02
C GLY A 240 21.42 2.70 14.86
N ASN A 241 20.20 2.22 15.17
CA ASN A 241 19.16 2.95 15.92
C ASN A 241 18.60 2.05 17.03
N LEU A 242 19.22 2.13 18.21
CA LEU A 242 18.92 1.23 19.32
C LEU A 242 17.54 1.47 19.96
N ASP A 243 16.94 2.62 19.74
CA ASP A 243 15.63 2.98 20.32
C ASP A 243 14.50 2.12 19.76
N LYS A 244 14.68 1.57 18.55
CA LYS A 244 13.73 0.65 17.91
C LYS A 244 13.90 -0.83 18.31
N ILE A 245 15.05 -1.21 18.83
CA ILE A 245 15.34 -2.61 19.18
C ILE A 245 14.36 -3.18 20.21
N PRO A 246 13.98 -2.46 21.31
CA PRO A 246 13.03 -2.99 22.30
C PRO A 246 11.66 -3.35 21.69
N GLU A 247 11.16 -2.56 20.76
CA GLU A 247 9.88 -2.81 20.05
C GLU A 247 9.92 -4.16 19.32
N TYR A 248 10.98 -4.41 18.55
CA TYR A 248 11.14 -5.66 17.82
C TYR A 248 11.47 -6.86 18.73
N ILE A 249 12.12 -6.65 19.86
CA ILE A 249 12.30 -7.70 20.88
C ILE A 249 10.94 -8.08 21.50
N ALA A 250 10.09 -7.10 21.80
CA ALA A 250 8.74 -7.36 22.31
C ALA A 250 7.92 -8.16 21.27
N GLU A 251 8.06 -7.81 19.98
CA GLU A 251 7.40 -8.56 18.90
C GLU A 251 7.93 -10.00 18.80
N CYS A 252 9.23 -10.24 18.94
CA CYS A 252 9.78 -11.60 19.00
C CYS A 252 9.16 -12.41 20.14
N LYS A 253 9.01 -11.82 21.34
CA LYS A 253 8.35 -12.48 22.48
C LYS A 253 6.89 -12.82 22.15
N ARG A 254 6.16 -11.91 21.51
CA ARG A 254 4.77 -12.13 21.10
C ARG A 254 4.63 -13.26 20.07
N LEU A 255 5.65 -13.41 19.21
CA LEU A 255 5.72 -14.49 18.20
C LEU A 255 6.31 -15.80 18.77
N ASN A 256 6.54 -15.89 20.09
CA ASN A 256 7.19 -17.03 20.76
C ASN A 256 8.59 -17.35 20.19
N ILE A 257 9.33 -16.30 19.77
CA ILE A 257 10.72 -16.42 19.32
C ILE A 257 11.63 -16.10 20.49
N GLU A 258 12.39 -17.10 20.93
CA GLU A 258 13.36 -16.94 22.02
C GLU A 258 14.57 -16.11 21.55
N ILE A 259 14.92 -15.09 22.36
CA ILE A 259 16.13 -14.30 22.14
C ILE A 259 17.22 -14.74 23.13
N LEU A 260 18.24 -15.38 22.57
CA LEU A 260 19.36 -15.91 23.34
C LEU A 260 20.35 -14.79 23.69
N LYS A 261 20.86 -14.83 24.92
CA LYS A 261 21.92 -13.90 25.41
C LYS A 261 23.18 -14.02 24.54
N PRO A 262 24.00 -12.94 24.47
CA PRO A 262 25.30 -12.99 23.82
C PRO A 262 26.19 -14.09 24.40
N SER A 263 26.95 -14.76 23.55
CA SER A 263 27.93 -15.77 23.96
C SER A 263 29.22 -15.57 23.17
N ILE A 264 30.36 -15.52 23.84
CA ILE A 264 31.65 -15.33 23.19
C ILE A 264 31.92 -16.42 22.15
N ASN A 265 31.49 -17.65 22.43
CA ASN A 265 31.77 -18.80 21.58
C ASN A 265 30.75 -18.99 20.46
N LYS A 266 29.57 -18.35 20.54
CA LYS A 266 28.42 -18.61 19.62
C LYS A 266 27.85 -17.37 18.93
N SER A 267 28.20 -16.16 19.42
CA SER A 267 27.68 -14.92 18.85
C SER A 267 28.62 -14.33 17.81
N PHE A 268 28.04 -13.85 16.72
CA PHE A 268 28.72 -13.06 15.70
C PHE A 268 28.51 -11.56 15.92
N THR A 269 28.94 -10.74 14.99
CA THR A 269 28.77 -9.28 15.05
C THR A 269 27.30 -8.85 15.01
N LYS A 270 26.47 -9.55 14.25
CA LYS A 270 25.05 -9.30 14.03
C LYS A 270 24.18 -10.35 14.74
N PHE A 271 22.89 -10.10 14.85
CA PHE A 271 21.91 -11.12 15.23
C PHE A 271 21.93 -12.27 14.23
N THR A 272 21.86 -13.49 14.73
CA THR A 272 21.82 -14.72 13.94
C THR A 272 20.63 -15.58 14.35
N VAL A 273 20.19 -16.46 13.46
CA VAL A 273 19.09 -17.40 13.74
C VAL A 273 19.64 -18.80 13.79
N ASN A 274 19.17 -19.57 14.75
CA ASN A 274 19.40 -21.00 14.86
C ASN A 274 18.17 -21.65 15.47
N GLU A 275 17.62 -22.69 14.84
CA GLU A 275 16.48 -23.46 15.33
C GLU A 275 15.28 -22.60 15.81
N ASN A 276 14.87 -21.64 15.02
CA ASN A 276 13.79 -20.70 15.37
C ASN A 276 14.06 -19.80 16.58
N LYS A 277 15.33 -19.65 16.99
CA LYS A 277 15.77 -18.74 18.08
C LYS A 277 16.71 -17.70 17.51
N ILE A 278 16.67 -16.50 18.06
CA ILE A 278 17.55 -15.40 17.65
C ILE A 278 18.63 -15.20 18.69
N ARG A 279 19.89 -15.27 18.28
CA ARG A 279 21.04 -14.98 19.16
C ARG A 279 21.49 -13.54 19.00
N PHE A 280 21.68 -12.88 20.14
CA PHE A 280 22.18 -11.51 20.20
C PHE A 280 23.62 -11.41 19.64
N GLY A 281 23.86 -10.38 18.80
CA GLY A 281 25.19 -10.09 18.23
C GLY A 281 26.11 -9.35 19.19
N LEU A 282 27.43 -9.46 18.96
CA LEU A 282 28.47 -8.84 19.80
C LEU A 282 28.88 -7.42 19.36
N ARG A 283 28.17 -6.79 18.41
CA ARG A 283 28.55 -5.47 17.89
C ARG A 283 28.58 -4.43 19.01
N LYS A 284 29.79 -3.97 19.35
CA LYS A 284 30.07 -2.97 20.40
C LYS A 284 29.32 -1.66 20.15
N ARG A 285 28.28 -1.36 20.93
CA ARG A 285 27.94 0.03 21.32
C ARG A 285 27.62 0.04 22.81
N LYS A 286 28.09 1.06 23.52
CA LYS A 286 28.04 1.22 25.00
C LYS A 286 26.63 1.08 25.64
N LYS A 287 25.54 1.08 24.85
CA LYS A 287 24.17 0.94 25.36
C LYS A 287 23.57 -0.48 25.25
N CYS A 288 24.22 -1.43 24.58
CA CYS A 288 23.65 -2.79 24.43
C CYS A 288 23.67 -3.62 25.74
N TRP A 289 24.51 -3.30 26.69
CA TRP A 289 24.60 -4.03 27.98
C TRP A 289 23.33 -3.86 28.85
N ASN A 290 22.65 -2.73 28.76
CA ASN A 290 21.43 -2.47 29.53
C ASN A 290 20.19 -3.25 29.01
N ILE A 291 20.20 -3.66 27.74
CA ILE A 291 19.09 -4.41 27.13
C ILE A 291 19.12 -5.89 27.55
N CYS A 292 20.30 -6.43 27.87
CA CYS A 292 20.45 -7.82 28.32
C CYS A 292 19.91 -8.09 29.74
N ASN A 293 19.66 -7.04 30.54
CA ASN A 293 19.15 -7.16 31.92
C ASN A 293 17.62 -7.17 32.03
N TRP A 294 16.88 -7.05 30.90
CA TRP A 294 15.39 -7.01 30.90
C TRP A 294 14.74 -8.41 30.96
N GLY A 295 15.46 -9.43 31.31
CA GLY A 295 14.99 -10.82 31.37
C GLY A 295 14.78 -11.41 32.78
N ASN A 296 14.89 -10.60 33.84
CA ASN A 296 14.74 -11.07 35.22
C ASN A 296 13.80 -10.17 36.04
N SER A 297 12.61 -9.91 35.52
CA SER A 297 11.47 -9.44 36.35
C SER A 297 10.17 -10.00 35.79
#